data_f850af5485f5f2160357c53a4c9fdc8c
#
_entry.id   f850af5485f5f2160357c53a4c9fdc8c
#
_cell.length_a   1.000
_cell.length_b   1.000
_cell.length_c   1.000
_cell.angle_alpha   90.00
_cell.angle_beta   90.00
_cell.angle_gamma   90.00
#
_symmetry.space_group_name_H-M   'P 1'
#
loop_
_entity.id
_entity.type
_entity.pdbx_description
1 polymer ?
#
loop_
_entity_poly.entity_id
_entity_poly.type
_entity_poly.pdbx_seq_one_letter_code
_entity_poly.pdbx_strand_id
1 'polypeptide(L)'
;LTLHMHMLIWIKNSLTPQEIRDKIMDPNSDFQKAMVEYLESVHMGEFMTGSMESVKQNIAEEDHKNPSRVPPTETLPEPPPKKCDHSTKSDCDQCQKHTSWWIRFKQTVDEILYLSNRHTCRASSKKDKADLDKSDKPGFDNRGCTDKNGNCKAWFPRETHPETVVDPSTGALIMKKGEAWINTITHAVTYLMCGNTDVTSLLSGTAIKSVIAYVADYITKTPLKTHVMFQSIQQVFER
;
A
#
# COMPACT_ATOMS: atom_id res chain seq x y z
N LEU A 1 -2.55 -6.45 -18.34
CA LEU A 1 -1.21 -6.51 -17.71
C LEU A 1 -1.17 -5.48 -16.60
N THR A 2 -1.07 -5.93 -15.35
CA THR A 2 -0.91 -5.03 -14.19
C THR A 2 0.59 -4.87 -13.96
N LEU A 3 1.09 -3.64 -13.98
CA LEU A 3 2.47 -3.34 -13.61
C LEU A 3 2.64 -3.58 -12.10
N HIS A 4 3.65 -4.40 -11.76
CA HIS A 4 4.08 -4.62 -10.38
C HIS A 4 5.49 -4.09 -10.22
N MET A 5 5.72 -3.32 -9.14
CA MET A 5 7.03 -2.81 -8.79
C MET A 5 7.37 -3.23 -7.36
N HIS A 6 8.50 -3.90 -7.18
CA HIS A 6 9.11 -4.15 -5.88
C HIS A 6 10.30 -3.21 -5.72
N MET A 7 10.33 -2.45 -4.62
CA MET A 7 11.37 -1.47 -4.36
C MET A 7 11.99 -1.73 -2.99
N LEU A 8 13.32 -1.84 -2.94
CA LEU A 8 14.09 -1.81 -1.70
C LEU A 8 14.79 -0.45 -1.59
N ILE A 9 14.57 0.23 -0.46
CA ILE A 9 15.14 1.54 -0.21
C ILE A 9 16.08 1.43 0.99
N TRP A 10 17.34 1.80 0.78
CA TRP A 10 18.34 1.94 1.83
C TRP A 10 18.47 3.41 2.23
N ILE A 11 18.22 3.68 3.50
CA ILE A 11 18.37 5.04 4.03
C ILE A 11 19.85 5.25 4.34
N LYS A 12 20.43 6.30 3.76
CA LYS A 12 21.84 6.67 4.02
C LYS A 12 22.05 6.95 5.52
N ASN A 13 23.12 6.40 6.07
CA ASN A 13 23.48 6.50 7.49
C ASN A 13 22.44 5.88 8.46
N SER A 14 21.55 5.04 7.98
CA SER A 14 20.67 4.27 8.87
C SER A 14 21.49 3.30 9.73
N LEU A 15 21.02 3.10 10.95
CA LEU A 15 21.57 2.08 11.83
C LEU A 15 21.30 0.67 11.28
N THR A 16 22.15 -0.27 11.65
CA THR A 16 21.90 -1.69 11.37
C THR A 16 20.68 -2.17 12.17
N PRO A 17 20.00 -3.25 11.76
CA PRO A 17 18.89 -3.82 12.52
C PRO A 17 19.25 -4.18 13.96
N GLN A 18 20.49 -4.60 14.20
CA GLN A 18 20.95 -4.92 15.57
C GLN A 18 21.11 -3.64 16.41
N GLU A 19 21.73 -2.60 15.87
CA GLU A 19 21.86 -1.31 16.56
C GLU A 19 20.49 -0.67 16.86
N ILE A 20 19.53 -0.79 15.93
CA ILE A 20 18.16 -0.35 16.16
C ILE A 20 17.55 -1.10 17.32
N ARG A 21 17.66 -2.43 17.33
CA ARG A 21 17.12 -3.27 18.38
C ARG A 21 17.73 -2.94 19.74
N ASP A 22 19.05 -2.81 19.82
CA ASP A 22 19.76 -2.52 21.07
C ASP A 22 19.32 -1.16 21.65
N LYS A 23 19.09 -0.16 20.80
CA LYS A 23 18.63 1.16 21.21
C LYS A 23 17.14 1.24 21.54
N ILE A 24 16.30 0.47 20.86
CA ILE A 24 14.85 0.51 21.02
C ILE A 24 14.39 -0.20 22.29
N MET A 25 15.22 -1.08 22.82
CA MET A 25 14.95 -1.81 24.07
C MET A 25 15.04 -0.94 25.32
N ASP A 26 15.62 0.26 25.24
CA ASP A 26 15.63 1.22 26.34
C ASP A 26 14.36 2.09 26.28
N PRO A 27 13.36 1.89 27.17
CA PRO A 27 12.09 2.59 27.14
C PRO A 27 12.20 4.09 27.50
N ASN A 28 13.31 4.49 28.13
CA ASN A 28 13.60 5.89 28.48
C ASN A 28 14.44 6.61 27.43
N SER A 29 14.76 5.94 26.34
CA SER A 29 15.58 6.47 25.27
C SER A 29 14.77 7.41 24.35
N ASP A 30 15.28 8.63 24.13
CA ASP A 30 14.75 9.50 23.09
C ASP A 30 14.77 8.85 21.70
N PHE A 31 15.66 7.88 21.49
CA PHE A 31 15.72 7.10 20.25
C PHE A 31 14.47 6.26 20.02
N GLN A 32 13.95 5.56 21.05
CA GLN A 32 12.73 4.76 20.92
C GLN A 32 11.57 5.64 20.47
N LYS A 33 11.38 6.79 21.14
CA LYS A 33 10.32 7.75 20.83
C LYS A 33 10.45 8.28 19.39
N ALA A 34 11.64 8.76 19.02
CA ALA A 34 11.91 9.28 17.69
C ALA A 34 11.73 8.22 16.60
N MET A 35 12.11 6.95 16.87
CA MET A 35 11.93 5.86 15.93
C MET A 35 10.45 5.51 15.74
N VAL A 36 9.66 5.47 16.81
CA VAL A 36 8.22 5.24 16.73
C VAL A 36 7.54 6.36 15.93
N GLU A 37 7.82 7.62 16.24
CA GLU A 37 7.30 8.78 15.49
C GLU A 37 7.66 8.71 14.00
N TYR A 38 8.92 8.37 13.68
CA TYR A 38 9.36 8.20 12.30
C TYR A 38 8.59 7.07 11.60
N LEU A 39 8.50 5.89 12.24
CA LEU A 39 7.83 4.74 11.63
C LEU A 39 6.33 4.99 11.47
N GLU A 40 5.66 5.61 12.42
CA GLU A 40 4.26 6.00 12.32
C GLU A 40 4.02 7.02 11.19
N SER A 41 5.00 7.89 10.90
CA SER A 41 4.89 8.85 9.79
C SER A 41 4.97 8.21 8.41
N VAL A 42 5.58 7.04 8.29
CA VAL A 42 5.78 6.33 7.01
C VAL A 42 4.99 5.02 6.90
N HIS A 43 4.40 4.52 7.99
CA HIS A 43 3.57 3.32 8.03
C HIS A 43 2.19 3.66 8.55
N MET A 44 1.28 3.92 7.64
CA MET A 44 -0.10 4.28 7.98
C MET A 44 -1.01 3.08 7.70
N GLY A 45 -1.80 2.70 8.68
CA GLY A 45 -2.73 1.57 8.60
C GLY A 45 -4.19 1.99 8.81
N GLU A 46 -4.54 3.22 8.47
CA GLU A 46 -5.88 3.78 8.63
C GLU A 46 -6.17 4.83 7.56
N PHE A 47 -7.44 5.20 7.38
CA PHE A 47 -7.84 6.31 6.53
C PHE A 47 -7.53 7.65 7.21
N MET A 48 -7.29 8.69 6.42
CA MET A 48 -6.92 10.03 6.90
C MET A 48 -8.14 10.88 7.29
N THR A 49 -9.31 10.62 6.71
CA THR A 49 -10.50 11.49 6.83
C THR A 49 -11.63 10.85 7.63
N GLY A 50 -11.46 9.61 8.09
CA GLY A 50 -12.46 8.93 8.92
C GLY A 50 -12.46 7.42 8.76
N SER A 51 -13.60 6.78 8.99
CA SER A 51 -13.77 5.34 8.82
C SER A 51 -13.90 4.93 7.36
N MET A 52 -13.70 3.65 7.06
CA MET A 52 -13.93 3.10 5.72
C MET A 52 -15.36 3.37 5.23
N GLU A 53 -16.35 3.33 6.12
CA GLU A 53 -17.73 3.58 5.72
C GLU A 53 -17.98 5.06 5.40
N SER A 54 -17.39 6.00 6.16
CA SER A 54 -17.47 7.43 5.84
C SER A 54 -16.75 7.77 4.53
N VAL A 55 -15.62 7.14 4.26
CA VAL A 55 -14.91 7.31 2.97
C VAL A 55 -15.75 6.79 1.82
N LYS A 56 -16.36 5.61 1.95
CA LYS A 56 -17.27 5.05 0.95
C LYS A 56 -18.46 5.96 0.66
N GLN A 57 -19.06 6.54 1.71
CA GLN A 57 -20.17 7.47 1.56
C GLN A 57 -19.72 8.75 0.83
N ASN A 58 -18.58 9.33 1.20
CA ASN A 58 -18.04 10.53 0.54
C ASN A 58 -17.80 10.28 -0.96
N ILE A 59 -17.24 9.12 -1.32
CA ILE A 59 -17.04 8.74 -2.73
C ILE A 59 -18.38 8.68 -3.46
N ALA A 60 -19.38 8.02 -2.89
CA ALA A 60 -20.71 7.90 -3.49
C ALA A 60 -21.39 9.28 -3.68
N GLU A 61 -21.24 10.20 -2.72
CA GLU A 61 -21.74 11.55 -2.81
C GLU A 61 -21.06 12.35 -3.93
N GLU A 62 -19.73 12.23 -4.06
CA GLU A 62 -18.97 12.90 -5.12
C GLU A 62 -19.31 12.32 -6.51
N ASP A 63 -19.48 11.01 -6.64
CA ASP A 63 -19.93 10.36 -7.88
C ASP A 63 -21.34 10.80 -8.26
N HIS A 64 -22.22 10.98 -7.28
CA HIS A 64 -23.58 11.48 -7.51
C HIS A 64 -23.58 12.94 -7.97
N LYS A 65 -22.73 13.81 -7.36
CA LYS A 65 -22.59 15.22 -7.75
C LYS A 65 -21.97 15.39 -9.14
N ASN A 66 -21.02 14.54 -9.49
CA ASN A 66 -20.31 14.57 -10.77
C ASN A 66 -20.19 13.16 -11.38
N PRO A 67 -21.24 12.66 -12.06
CA PRO A 67 -21.25 11.30 -12.63
C PRO A 67 -20.19 11.04 -13.71
N SER A 68 -19.58 12.09 -14.26
CA SER A 68 -18.54 11.98 -15.28
C SER A 68 -17.13 12.18 -14.73
N ARG A 69 -16.96 12.26 -13.41
CA ARG A 69 -15.62 12.39 -12.83
C ARG A 69 -14.79 11.14 -13.08
N VAL A 70 -13.50 11.33 -13.29
CA VAL A 70 -12.54 10.25 -13.38
C VAL A 70 -11.97 9.96 -11.99
N PRO A 71 -11.92 8.70 -11.55
CA PRO A 71 -11.38 8.37 -10.23
C PRO A 71 -9.87 8.66 -10.15
N PRO A 72 -9.33 8.94 -8.96
CA PRO A 72 -7.91 9.29 -8.80
C PRO A 72 -6.95 8.14 -9.15
N THR A 73 -7.43 6.91 -9.23
CA THR A 73 -6.65 5.76 -9.73
C THR A 73 -6.41 5.79 -11.24
N GLU A 74 -7.07 6.67 -11.97
CA GLU A 74 -6.97 6.81 -13.43
C GLU A 74 -6.49 8.21 -13.85
N THR A 75 -6.10 9.05 -12.88
CA THR A 75 -5.60 10.40 -13.13
C THR A 75 -4.20 10.60 -12.57
N LEU A 76 -3.50 11.62 -13.06
CA LEU A 76 -2.23 12.04 -12.45
C LEU A 76 -2.50 12.84 -11.17
N PRO A 77 -1.63 12.70 -10.13
CA PRO A 77 -1.80 13.43 -8.89
C PRO A 77 -1.57 14.93 -9.08
N GLU A 78 -2.38 15.74 -8.40
CA GLU A 78 -2.23 17.19 -8.40
C GLU A 78 -0.96 17.60 -7.60
N PRO A 79 -0.01 18.32 -8.19
CA PRO A 79 1.19 18.74 -7.46
C PRO A 79 0.84 19.74 -6.35
N PRO A 80 1.63 19.76 -5.25
CA PRO A 80 1.43 20.73 -4.18
C PRO A 80 1.65 22.16 -4.71
N PRO A 81 0.92 23.15 -4.18
CA PRO A 81 1.16 24.55 -4.52
C PRO A 81 2.56 25.01 -4.12
N LYS A 82 3.05 26.07 -4.75
CA LYS A 82 4.34 26.69 -4.38
C LYS A 82 4.32 27.13 -2.91
N LYS A 83 5.45 26.96 -2.22
CA LYS A 83 5.59 27.41 -0.82
C LYS A 83 5.43 28.93 -0.73
N CYS A 84 4.92 29.39 0.42
CA CYS A 84 4.92 30.79 0.77
C CYS A 84 6.31 31.23 1.25
N ASP A 85 6.66 32.49 1.02
CA ASP A 85 7.94 33.07 1.43
C ASP A 85 7.95 33.57 2.90
N HIS A 86 6.81 33.45 3.62
CA HIS A 86 6.72 33.87 5.02
C HIS A 86 6.76 32.67 5.98
N SER A 87 7.38 32.88 7.15
CA SER A 87 7.65 31.83 8.14
C SER A 87 6.46 31.47 9.04
N THR A 88 5.41 32.30 9.07
CA THR A 88 4.22 32.09 9.87
C THR A 88 2.99 31.87 8.99
N LYS A 89 2.04 31.03 9.45
CA LYS A 89 0.76 30.86 8.77
C LYS A 89 0.07 32.22 8.67
N SER A 90 -0.30 32.64 7.47
CA SER A 90 -1.04 33.85 7.20
C SER A 90 -2.24 33.55 6.30
N ASP A 91 -3.21 34.45 6.26
CA ASP A 91 -4.39 34.32 5.41
C ASP A 91 -4.15 34.74 3.94
N CYS A 92 -2.89 34.62 3.47
CA CYS A 92 -2.57 34.88 2.08
C CYS A 92 -3.18 33.80 1.17
N ASP A 93 -3.47 34.15 -0.07
CA ASP A 93 -4.03 33.25 -1.10
C ASP A 93 -3.22 31.96 -1.26
N GLN A 94 -1.88 32.04 -1.11
CA GLN A 94 -1.02 30.85 -1.23
C GLN A 94 -1.20 29.91 -0.04
N CYS A 95 -1.35 30.41 1.17
CA CYS A 95 -1.64 29.60 2.35
C CYS A 95 -3.02 28.93 2.22
N GLN A 96 -4.03 29.65 1.70
CA GLN A 96 -5.36 29.08 1.44
C GLN A 96 -5.31 27.98 0.38
N LYS A 97 -4.52 28.16 -0.69
CA LYS A 97 -4.26 27.09 -1.68
C LYS A 97 -3.62 25.86 -1.08
N HIS A 98 -2.62 26.03 -0.20
CA HIS A 98 -2.00 24.92 0.53
C HIS A 98 -3.01 24.17 1.42
N THR A 99 -3.83 24.91 2.16
CA THR A 99 -4.85 24.31 3.02
C THR A 99 -5.87 23.51 2.20
N SER A 100 -6.36 24.10 1.12
CA SER A 100 -7.31 23.44 0.22
C SER A 100 -6.70 22.21 -0.47
N TRP A 101 -5.44 22.32 -0.94
CA TRP A 101 -4.73 21.19 -1.51
C TRP A 101 -4.54 20.06 -0.50
N TRP A 102 -4.20 20.39 0.75
CA TRP A 102 -4.00 19.38 1.80
C TRP A 102 -5.28 18.64 2.16
N ILE A 103 -6.42 19.32 2.13
CA ILE A 103 -7.74 18.68 2.31
C ILE A 103 -7.99 17.69 1.16
N ARG A 104 -7.83 18.14 -0.09
CA ARG A 104 -7.99 17.28 -1.28
C ARG A 104 -7.01 16.11 -1.28
N PHE A 105 -5.75 16.34 -0.91
CA PHE A 105 -4.75 15.28 -0.79
C PHE A 105 -5.23 14.15 0.11
N LYS A 106 -5.73 14.46 1.30
CA LYS A 106 -6.25 13.45 2.23
C LYS A 106 -7.42 12.67 1.64
N GLN A 107 -8.39 13.37 1.07
CA GLN A 107 -9.55 12.75 0.43
C GLN A 107 -9.16 11.86 -0.76
N THR A 108 -8.22 12.32 -1.57
CA THR A 108 -7.69 11.57 -2.71
C THR A 108 -6.96 10.30 -2.27
N VAL A 109 -6.12 10.39 -1.24
CA VAL A 109 -5.44 9.20 -0.68
C VAL A 109 -6.46 8.18 -0.17
N ASP A 110 -7.45 8.63 0.59
CA ASP A 110 -8.48 7.73 1.13
C ASP A 110 -9.31 7.07 0.03
N GLU A 111 -9.63 7.81 -1.03
CA GLU A 111 -10.32 7.25 -2.19
C GLU A 111 -9.45 6.22 -2.92
N ILE A 112 -8.16 6.50 -3.16
CA ILE A 112 -7.24 5.54 -3.76
C ILE A 112 -7.16 4.27 -2.89
N LEU A 113 -7.06 4.41 -1.57
CA LEU A 113 -7.04 3.27 -0.64
C LEU A 113 -8.33 2.44 -0.75
N TYR A 114 -9.48 3.09 -0.75
CA TYR A 114 -10.76 2.42 -0.84
C TYR A 114 -10.93 1.66 -2.16
N LEU A 115 -10.52 2.26 -3.28
CA LEU A 115 -10.66 1.69 -4.61
C LEU A 115 -9.64 0.60 -4.94
N SER A 116 -8.37 0.77 -4.50
CA SER A 116 -7.26 -0.08 -4.96
C SER A 116 -6.63 -0.95 -3.88
N ASN A 117 -6.67 -0.53 -2.61
CA ASN A 117 -5.94 -1.20 -1.52
C ASN A 117 -6.86 -2.06 -0.64
N ARG A 118 -8.13 -1.69 -0.53
CA ARG A 118 -9.11 -2.42 0.28
C ARG A 118 -9.25 -3.86 -0.17
N HIS A 119 -8.97 -4.79 0.75
CA HIS A 119 -9.14 -6.21 0.48
C HIS A 119 -10.59 -6.63 0.60
N THR A 120 -11.07 -7.39 -0.37
CA THR A 120 -12.37 -8.06 -0.34
C THR A 120 -12.15 -9.55 -0.53
N CYS A 121 -12.51 -10.36 0.48
CA CYS A 121 -12.38 -11.80 0.38
C CYS A 121 -13.34 -12.35 -0.69
N ARG A 122 -12.80 -13.15 -1.60
CA ARG A 122 -13.57 -13.91 -2.59
C ARG A 122 -13.47 -15.39 -2.25
N ALA A 123 -14.63 -16.04 -2.06
CA ALA A 123 -14.68 -17.48 -1.88
C ALA A 123 -14.24 -18.19 -3.17
N SER A 124 -13.41 -19.23 -3.02
CA SER A 124 -13.12 -20.17 -4.11
C SER A 124 -14.30 -21.10 -4.29
N SER A 125 -15.39 -20.66 -4.91
CA SER A 125 -16.56 -21.52 -5.10
C SER A 125 -16.41 -22.38 -6.34
N LYS A 126 -16.66 -23.69 -6.18
CA LYS A 126 -16.76 -24.63 -7.32
C LYS A 126 -18.00 -24.33 -8.20
N LYS A 127 -18.97 -23.54 -7.70
CA LYS A 127 -20.18 -23.17 -8.42
C LYS A 127 -19.94 -22.15 -9.52
N ASP A 128 -18.90 -21.32 -9.38
CA ASP A 128 -18.58 -20.30 -10.40
C ASP A 128 -17.99 -20.89 -11.69
N LYS A 129 -17.69 -22.21 -11.71
CA LYS A 129 -17.20 -22.88 -12.92
C LYS A 129 -18.31 -23.14 -13.96
N ALA A 130 -19.56 -23.19 -13.55
CA ALA A 130 -20.67 -23.50 -14.46
C ALA A 130 -21.14 -22.27 -15.27
N ASP A 131 -20.92 -21.05 -14.73
CA ASP A 131 -21.33 -19.81 -15.41
C ASP A 131 -20.19 -19.16 -16.22
N LEU A 132 -18.96 -19.64 -16.09
CA LEU A 132 -17.76 -19.12 -16.75
C LEU A 132 -17.45 -19.74 -18.12
N ASP A 133 -18.30 -20.64 -18.59
CA ASP A 133 -18.12 -21.36 -19.86
C ASP A 133 -18.39 -20.49 -21.11
N LYS A 134 -18.52 -19.17 -20.94
CA LYS A 134 -18.78 -18.22 -22.03
C LYS A 134 -17.69 -17.18 -22.28
N SER A 135 -16.55 -17.23 -21.61
CA SER A 135 -15.40 -16.40 -21.96
C SER A 135 -14.15 -17.24 -22.17
N ASP A 136 -13.91 -17.65 -23.41
CA ASP A 136 -12.70 -18.29 -23.90
C ASP A 136 -11.44 -17.44 -23.69
N LYS A 137 -10.99 -17.35 -22.44
CA LYS A 137 -9.62 -16.91 -22.14
C LYS A 137 -8.92 -17.99 -21.31
N PRO A 138 -8.07 -18.80 -21.94
CA PRO A 138 -7.26 -19.78 -21.23
C PRO A 138 -6.28 -19.03 -20.31
N GLY A 139 -6.34 -19.27 -19.01
CA GLY A 139 -5.28 -18.91 -18.08
C GLY A 139 -5.62 -18.00 -16.90
N PHE A 140 -6.85 -17.58 -16.67
CA PHE A 140 -7.24 -16.91 -15.44
C PHE A 140 -7.73 -17.93 -14.41
N ASP A 141 -6.82 -18.36 -13.54
CA ASP A 141 -7.14 -19.22 -12.40
C ASP A 141 -7.88 -18.34 -11.37
N ASN A 142 -9.22 -18.37 -11.36
CA ASN A 142 -10.10 -17.68 -10.42
C ASN A 142 -10.02 -18.34 -9.03
N ARG A 143 -8.81 -18.50 -8.50
CA ARG A 143 -8.62 -18.92 -7.12
C ARG A 143 -8.88 -17.72 -6.22
N GLY A 144 -10.01 -17.75 -5.53
CA GLY A 144 -10.28 -16.77 -4.49
C GLY A 144 -9.19 -16.76 -3.40
N CYS A 145 -9.16 -15.71 -2.60
CA CYS A 145 -8.22 -15.59 -1.48
C CYS A 145 -8.57 -16.49 -0.29
N THR A 146 -9.74 -17.13 -0.29
CA THR A 146 -10.21 -17.98 0.82
C THR A 146 -9.72 -19.42 0.66
N ASP A 147 -9.21 -20.03 1.72
CA ASP A 147 -8.83 -21.44 1.78
C ASP A 147 -10.06 -22.35 2.00
N LYS A 148 -9.80 -23.67 2.16
CA LYS A 148 -10.86 -24.67 2.41
C LYS A 148 -11.59 -24.47 3.74
N ASN A 149 -10.96 -23.79 4.70
CA ASN A 149 -11.46 -23.54 6.05
C ASN A 149 -12.14 -22.17 6.16
N GLY A 150 -12.23 -21.41 5.07
CA GLY A 150 -12.77 -20.06 5.07
C GLY A 150 -11.78 -18.96 5.45
N ASN A 151 -10.52 -19.29 5.70
CA ASN A 151 -9.50 -18.31 6.08
C ASN A 151 -8.95 -17.60 4.84
N CYS A 152 -8.68 -16.30 4.97
CA CYS A 152 -8.05 -15.53 3.93
C CYS A 152 -6.56 -15.85 3.79
N LYS A 153 -6.12 -16.34 2.63
CA LYS A 153 -4.70 -16.62 2.32
C LYS A 153 -3.83 -15.36 2.32
N ALA A 154 -4.42 -14.19 2.15
CA ALA A 154 -3.76 -12.89 2.26
C ALA A 154 -3.81 -12.32 3.68
N TRP A 155 -4.31 -13.10 4.65
CA TRP A 155 -4.32 -12.81 6.09
C TRP A 155 -5.18 -11.60 6.48
N PHE A 156 -6.27 -11.38 5.75
CA PHE A 156 -7.29 -10.40 6.12
C PHE A 156 -8.47 -11.07 6.86
N PRO A 157 -9.10 -10.37 7.82
CA PRO A 157 -8.75 -9.03 8.30
C PRO A 157 -7.44 -9.03 9.08
N ARG A 158 -6.66 -7.95 8.97
CA ARG A 158 -5.45 -7.73 9.77
C ARG A 158 -5.83 -7.37 11.19
N GLU A 159 -4.97 -7.74 12.15
CA GLU A 159 -5.12 -7.27 13.52
C GLU A 159 -4.94 -5.76 13.62
N THR A 160 -5.79 -5.12 14.43
CA THR A 160 -5.75 -3.66 14.64
C THR A 160 -5.17 -3.35 16.02
N HIS A 161 -4.38 -2.27 16.07
CA HIS A 161 -3.72 -1.80 17.29
C HIS A 161 -3.92 -0.28 17.41
N PRO A 162 -4.39 0.23 18.56
CA PRO A 162 -4.68 1.66 18.75
C PRO A 162 -3.39 2.51 18.81
N GLU A 163 -2.27 1.91 19.16
CA GLU A 163 -0.96 2.56 19.31
C GLU A 163 0.16 1.61 18.92
N THR A 164 1.32 2.18 18.63
CA THR A 164 2.55 1.40 18.39
C THR A 164 3.17 0.98 19.71
N VAL A 165 3.40 -0.31 19.89
CA VAL A 165 3.99 -0.88 21.09
C VAL A 165 5.32 -1.55 20.76
N VAL A 166 6.31 -1.34 21.61
CA VAL A 166 7.58 -2.08 21.59
C VAL A 166 7.48 -3.23 22.57
N ASP A 167 7.62 -4.46 22.09
CA ASP A 167 7.69 -5.64 22.95
C ASP A 167 8.96 -5.58 23.81
N PRO A 168 8.86 -5.51 25.14
CA PRO A 168 10.01 -5.32 26.01
C PRO A 168 10.94 -6.54 26.05
N SER A 169 10.48 -7.71 25.62
CA SER A 169 11.28 -8.94 25.64
C SER A 169 12.07 -9.15 24.35
N THR A 170 11.52 -8.73 23.22
CA THR A 170 12.09 -9.02 21.89
C THR A 170 12.54 -7.78 21.13
N GLY A 171 12.08 -6.59 21.52
CA GLY A 171 12.26 -5.35 20.77
C GLY A 171 11.42 -5.31 19.45
N ALA A 172 10.48 -6.23 19.30
CA ALA A 172 9.59 -6.23 18.15
C ALA A 172 8.61 -5.05 18.23
N LEU A 173 8.37 -4.43 17.08
CA LEU A 173 7.43 -3.34 16.96
C LEU A 173 6.08 -3.86 16.47
N ILE A 174 5.04 -3.62 17.26
CA ILE A 174 3.65 -3.81 16.90
C ILE A 174 3.13 -2.45 16.49
N MET A 175 3.01 -2.22 15.19
CA MET A 175 2.66 -0.89 14.66
C MET A 175 1.18 -0.57 14.85
N LYS A 176 0.89 0.70 15.15
CA LYS A 176 -0.49 1.23 15.12
C LYS A 176 -1.17 0.87 13.81
N LYS A 177 -2.41 0.37 13.88
CA LYS A 177 -3.23 0.03 12.74
C LYS A 177 -4.70 0.20 13.07
N GLY A 178 -5.36 1.16 12.42
CA GLY A 178 -6.76 1.50 12.66
C GLY A 178 -7.76 0.77 11.75
N GLU A 179 -7.30 0.29 10.56
CA GLU A 179 -8.17 -0.36 9.59
C GLU A 179 -7.68 -1.78 9.25
N ALA A 180 -8.56 -2.76 9.47
CA ALA A 180 -8.25 -4.18 9.30
C ALA A 180 -8.16 -4.64 7.83
N TRP A 181 -8.77 -3.91 6.91
CA TRP A 181 -9.00 -4.35 5.53
C TRP A 181 -8.11 -3.70 4.48
N ILE A 182 -7.15 -2.85 4.89
CA ILE A 182 -6.15 -2.26 4.00
C ILE A 182 -4.75 -2.71 4.37
N ASN A 183 -3.79 -2.57 3.44
CA ASN A 183 -2.37 -2.76 3.75
C ASN A 183 -1.83 -1.56 4.55
N THR A 184 -0.60 -1.68 5.00
CA THR A 184 0.16 -0.55 5.55
C THR A 184 0.77 0.23 4.39
N ILE A 185 0.65 1.54 4.42
CA ILE A 185 1.02 2.42 3.31
C ILE A 185 1.83 3.62 3.77
N THR A 186 2.46 4.31 2.81
CA THR A 186 2.94 5.68 2.98
C THR A 186 2.06 6.59 2.14
N HIS A 187 1.37 7.55 2.75
CA HIS A 187 0.39 8.40 2.07
C HIS A 187 0.93 9.08 0.81
N ALA A 188 2.15 9.64 0.88
CA ALA A 188 2.78 10.29 -0.27
C ALA A 188 3.05 9.31 -1.42
N VAL A 189 3.46 8.08 -1.11
CA VAL A 189 3.70 7.04 -2.12
C VAL A 189 2.38 6.61 -2.75
N THR A 190 1.34 6.36 -1.96
CA THR A 190 0.02 6.01 -2.46
C THR A 190 -0.54 7.11 -3.37
N TYR A 191 -0.41 8.38 -2.95
CA TYR A 191 -0.84 9.52 -3.74
C TYR A 191 -0.11 9.63 -5.08
N LEU A 192 1.22 9.45 -5.09
CA LEU A 192 2.04 9.55 -6.31
C LEU A 192 1.83 8.37 -7.26
N MET A 193 1.59 7.18 -6.71
CA MET A 193 1.40 5.97 -7.52
C MET A 193 -0.04 5.78 -7.99
N CYS A 194 -1.00 6.51 -7.42
CA CYS A 194 -2.43 6.44 -7.75
C CYS A 194 -3.00 5.01 -7.73
N GLY A 195 -2.46 4.13 -6.88
CA GLY A 195 -2.84 2.72 -6.89
C GLY A 195 -2.48 1.98 -5.60
N ASN A 196 -2.65 0.66 -5.64
CA ASN A 196 -2.34 -0.19 -4.50
C ASN A 196 -0.85 -0.13 -4.14
N THR A 197 -0.57 0.19 -2.90
CA THR A 197 0.78 0.18 -2.32
C THR A 197 0.79 -0.63 -1.02
N ASP A 198 1.94 -1.21 -0.71
CA ASP A 198 2.21 -1.90 0.55
C ASP A 198 3.64 -1.54 0.98
N VAL A 199 3.79 -1.08 2.20
CA VAL A 199 5.07 -0.59 2.73
C VAL A 199 5.41 -1.34 4.01
N THR A 200 6.63 -1.84 4.11
CA THR A 200 7.13 -2.56 5.28
C THR A 200 8.54 -2.13 5.59
N SER A 201 8.83 -1.85 6.87
CA SER A 201 10.20 -1.64 7.35
C SER A 201 10.84 -2.96 7.74
N LEU A 202 12.06 -3.17 7.24
CA LEU A 202 12.84 -4.39 7.49
C LEU A 202 13.76 -4.16 8.70
N LEU A 203 13.22 -4.36 9.90
CA LEU A 203 13.89 -4.08 11.18
C LEU A 203 14.63 -5.30 11.77
N SER A 204 14.66 -6.43 11.06
CA SER A 204 15.42 -7.60 11.48
C SER A 204 16.25 -8.19 10.35
N GLY A 205 17.40 -8.76 10.69
CA GLY A 205 18.27 -9.44 9.72
C GLY A 205 17.58 -10.61 9.01
N THR A 206 16.67 -11.31 9.69
CA THR A 206 15.86 -12.39 9.11
C THR A 206 14.87 -11.86 8.09
N ALA A 207 14.17 -10.75 8.41
CA ALA A 207 13.25 -10.11 7.47
C ALA A 207 13.97 -9.62 6.22
N ILE A 208 15.15 -8.98 6.38
CA ILE A 208 15.99 -8.53 5.26
C ILE A 208 16.39 -9.72 4.38
N LYS A 209 16.88 -10.80 4.95
CA LYS A 209 17.27 -12.01 4.19
C LYS A 209 16.09 -12.61 3.43
N SER A 210 14.93 -12.68 4.06
CA SER A 210 13.69 -13.21 3.42
C SER A 210 13.26 -12.37 2.25
N VAL A 211 13.28 -11.04 2.38
CA VAL A 211 12.91 -10.13 1.29
C VAL A 211 13.92 -10.16 0.16
N ILE A 212 15.23 -10.19 0.46
CA ILE A 212 16.27 -10.32 -0.56
C ILE A 212 16.11 -11.63 -1.33
N ALA A 213 15.87 -12.75 -0.62
CA ALA A 213 15.63 -14.05 -1.26
C ALA A 213 14.37 -14.00 -2.17
N TYR A 214 13.29 -13.40 -1.70
CA TYR A 214 12.06 -13.21 -2.47
C TYR A 214 12.29 -12.36 -3.74
N VAL A 215 12.96 -11.23 -3.61
CA VAL A 215 13.27 -10.35 -4.75
C VAL A 215 14.22 -11.04 -5.73
N ALA A 216 15.23 -11.77 -5.23
CA ALA A 216 16.13 -12.54 -6.06
C ALA A 216 15.38 -13.63 -6.85
N ASP A 217 14.45 -14.35 -6.20
CA ASP A 217 13.59 -15.34 -6.87
C ASP A 217 12.73 -14.67 -7.98
N TYR A 218 12.22 -13.48 -7.73
CA TYR A 218 11.48 -12.72 -8.75
C TYR A 218 12.33 -12.29 -9.95
N ILE A 219 13.56 -11.84 -9.70
CA ILE A 219 14.50 -11.41 -10.76
C ILE A 219 14.97 -12.62 -11.58
N THR A 220 15.15 -13.77 -10.91
CA THR A 220 15.66 -15.00 -11.56
C THR A 220 14.56 -15.84 -12.19
N LYS A 221 13.28 -15.59 -11.85
CA LYS A 221 12.16 -16.20 -12.58
C LYS A 221 12.14 -15.68 -14.00
N THR A 222 12.55 -16.52 -14.94
CA THR A 222 12.37 -16.24 -16.36
C THR A 222 10.86 -16.20 -16.65
N PRO A 223 10.28 -15.04 -16.99
CA PRO A 223 8.82 -14.89 -17.13
C PRO A 223 8.22 -15.69 -18.27
N LEU A 224 9.07 -16.06 -19.23
CA LEU A 224 8.73 -16.93 -20.36
C LEU A 224 9.90 -17.87 -20.61
N LYS A 225 9.61 -19.16 -20.85
CA LYS A 225 10.62 -20.06 -21.37
C LYS A 225 11.13 -19.45 -22.68
N THR A 226 12.44 -19.36 -22.85
CA THR A 226 13.09 -18.67 -23.99
C THR A 226 12.51 -19.07 -25.35
N HIS A 227 12.11 -20.34 -25.50
CA HIS A 227 11.48 -20.83 -26.73
C HIS A 227 10.08 -20.24 -26.98
N VAL A 228 9.29 -19.95 -25.93
CA VAL A 228 7.95 -19.33 -26.06
C VAL A 228 8.10 -17.87 -26.50
N MET A 229 9.13 -17.19 -26.00
CA MET A 229 9.44 -15.82 -26.40
C MET A 229 9.86 -15.77 -27.87
N PHE A 230 10.72 -16.68 -28.31
CA PHE A 230 11.12 -16.81 -29.75
C PHE A 230 9.93 -17.15 -30.65
N GLN A 231 9.06 -18.07 -30.24
CA GLN A 231 7.85 -18.39 -31.01
C GLN A 231 6.91 -17.18 -31.14
N SER A 232 6.73 -16.41 -30.07
CA SER A 232 5.90 -15.21 -30.11
C SER A 232 6.49 -14.13 -31.01
N ILE A 233 7.82 -13.98 -31.02
CA ILE A 233 8.54 -13.07 -31.93
C ILE A 233 8.38 -13.53 -33.39
N GLN A 234 8.59 -14.82 -33.70
CA GLN A 234 8.38 -15.37 -35.03
C GLN A 234 6.97 -15.13 -35.56
N GLN A 235 5.94 -15.41 -34.74
CA GLN A 235 4.54 -15.15 -35.12
C GLN A 235 4.22 -13.70 -35.46
N VAL A 236 4.95 -12.74 -34.87
CA VAL A 236 4.79 -11.31 -35.20
C VAL A 236 5.44 -10.96 -36.53
N PHE A 237 6.55 -11.59 -36.86
CA PHE A 237 7.27 -11.35 -38.14
C PHE A 237 6.71 -12.14 -39.32
N GLU A 238 5.91 -13.18 -39.09
CA GLU A 238 5.24 -13.97 -40.13
C GLU A 238 3.84 -13.43 -40.50
N ARG A 239 3.41 -12.32 -39.90
CA ARG A 239 2.18 -11.58 -40.22
C ARG A 239 2.48 -10.35 -41.07
#